data_4b8fc2daf6b1aed3c806e140e31a3a2e
#
_entry.id   4b8fc2daf6b1aed3c806e140e31a3a2e
#
_cell.length_a   1.000
_cell.length_b   1.000
_cell.length_c   1.000
_cell.angle_alpha   90.00
_cell.angle_beta   90.00
_cell.angle_gamma   90.00
#
_symmetry.space_group_name_H-M   'P 1'
#
loop_
_entity.id
_entity.type
_entity.pdbx_description
1 polymer ?
#
loop_
_entity_poly.entity_id
_entity_poly.type
_entity_poly.pdbx_seq_one_letter_code
_entity_poly.pdbx_strand_id
1 'polypeptide(L)'
;MTFKEKEAAYLSRWKTTVNEAVWDYCDRHGIRRPNRCTTVQPAGTKSLLTGAAPGWHPPKAQRFIRRITFRKNDPVALACLDYGYSIVPSQSDKDEQGRLLDDPFDSRCTEWLVEIPTEVSWANLPGADQVEINNFSAMAQFDFYMQVQQHYTAHNTSATIEFREHEIESLSEAIHTCIGEGKGYISAALLLSLIHI
;
A
#
# COMPACT_ATOMS: atom_id res chain seq x y z
N MET A 1 3.70 3.08 -28.92
CA MET A 1 2.91 3.18 -27.68
C MET A 1 3.85 2.85 -26.51
N THR A 2 4.08 3.82 -25.64
CA THR A 2 4.90 3.67 -24.44
C THR A 2 4.20 2.77 -23.41
N PHE A 3 4.90 2.32 -22.38
CA PHE A 3 4.30 1.56 -21.27
C PHE A 3 3.16 2.36 -20.61
N LYS A 4 3.39 3.64 -20.32
CA LYS A 4 2.41 4.56 -19.70
C LYS A 4 1.12 4.70 -20.54
N GLU A 5 1.24 4.81 -21.85
CA GLU A 5 0.07 4.88 -22.75
C GLU A 5 -0.72 3.57 -22.78
N LYS A 6 -0.03 2.41 -22.74
CA LYS A 6 -0.69 1.11 -22.69
C LYS A 6 -1.43 0.91 -21.38
N GLU A 7 -0.80 1.27 -20.27
CA GLU A 7 -1.41 1.20 -18.95
C GLU A 7 -2.66 2.09 -18.86
N ALA A 8 -2.57 3.34 -19.32
CA ALA A 8 -3.71 4.26 -19.38
C ALA A 8 -4.89 3.68 -20.19
N ALA A 9 -4.59 3.05 -21.31
CA ALA A 9 -5.61 2.41 -22.15
C ALA A 9 -6.29 1.23 -21.43
N TYR A 10 -5.52 0.37 -20.75
CA TYR A 10 -6.09 -0.72 -19.95
C TYR A 10 -6.93 -0.21 -18.79
N LEU A 11 -6.42 0.73 -18.02
CA LEU A 11 -7.11 1.33 -16.87
C LEU A 11 -8.44 1.97 -17.30
N SER A 12 -8.45 2.73 -18.38
CA SER A 12 -9.66 3.36 -18.93
C SER A 12 -10.67 2.31 -19.41
N ARG A 13 -10.20 1.25 -20.08
CA ARG A 13 -11.06 0.14 -20.52
C ARG A 13 -11.69 -0.58 -19.33
N TRP A 14 -10.91 -0.89 -18.30
CA TRP A 14 -11.42 -1.54 -17.10
C TRP A 14 -12.46 -0.67 -16.39
N LYS A 15 -12.21 0.63 -16.28
CA LYS A 15 -13.20 1.59 -15.73
C LYS A 15 -14.52 1.55 -16.50
N THR A 16 -14.46 1.59 -17.83
CA THR A 16 -15.65 1.53 -18.69
C THR A 16 -16.39 0.22 -18.48
N THR A 17 -15.70 -0.92 -18.52
CA THR A 17 -16.29 -2.25 -18.31
C THR A 17 -17.00 -2.38 -16.96
N VAL A 18 -16.37 -1.88 -15.88
CA VAL A 18 -16.98 -1.90 -14.54
C VAL A 18 -18.22 -1.02 -14.50
N ASN A 19 -18.15 0.21 -15.04
CA ASN A 19 -19.29 1.11 -15.06
C ASN A 19 -20.48 0.52 -15.84
N GLU A 20 -20.25 -0.01 -17.03
CA GLU A 20 -21.28 -0.63 -17.87
C GLU A 20 -21.94 -1.82 -17.17
N ALA A 21 -21.14 -2.71 -16.54
CA ALA A 21 -21.66 -3.87 -15.82
C ALA A 21 -22.52 -3.45 -14.60
N VAL A 22 -22.05 -2.48 -13.82
CA VAL A 22 -22.78 -1.97 -12.64
C VAL A 22 -24.05 -1.25 -13.07
N TRP A 23 -24.01 -0.42 -14.08
CA TRP A 23 -25.18 0.32 -14.55
C TRP A 23 -26.24 -0.58 -15.19
N ASP A 24 -25.82 -1.57 -15.97
CA ASP A 24 -26.73 -2.59 -16.52
C ASP A 24 -27.42 -3.38 -15.39
N TYR A 25 -26.68 -3.78 -14.37
CA TYR A 25 -27.27 -4.42 -13.18
C TYR A 25 -28.29 -3.49 -12.50
N CYS A 26 -27.94 -2.22 -12.27
CA CYS A 26 -28.82 -1.26 -11.64
C CYS A 26 -30.12 -1.06 -12.43
N ASP A 27 -30.02 -0.94 -13.75
CA ASP A 27 -31.18 -0.73 -14.63
C ASP A 27 -32.12 -1.95 -14.62
N ARG A 28 -31.56 -3.16 -14.68
CA ARG A 28 -32.36 -4.41 -14.62
C ARG A 28 -33.09 -4.59 -13.30
N HIS A 29 -32.57 -4.06 -12.20
CA HIS A 29 -33.15 -4.19 -10.88
C HIS A 29 -33.86 -2.93 -10.38
N GLY A 30 -34.02 -1.89 -11.20
CA GLY A 30 -34.68 -0.64 -10.80
C GLY A 30 -33.91 0.12 -9.69
N ILE A 31 -32.60 -0.06 -9.58
CA ILE A 31 -31.74 0.56 -8.57
C ILE A 31 -31.08 1.79 -9.22
N ARG A 32 -30.99 2.89 -8.45
CA ARG A 32 -30.30 4.10 -8.93
C ARG A 32 -28.84 3.81 -9.23
N ARG A 33 -28.36 4.21 -10.42
CA ARG A 33 -26.95 4.07 -10.80
C ARG A 33 -26.05 4.86 -9.84
N PRO A 34 -24.97 4.25 -9.30
CA PRO A 34 -24.00 4.97 -8.49
C PRO A 34 -23.14 5.88 -9.37
N ASN A 35 -22.69 6.99 -8.81
CA ASN A 35 -21.82 7.93 -9.50
C ASN A 35 -20.35 7.45 -9.55
N ARG A 36 -19.97 6.52 -8.66
CA ARG A 36 -18.59 6.06 -8.47
C ARG A 36 -18.58 4.55 -8.34
N CYS A 37 -18.00 3.87 -9.31
CA CYS A 37 -17.97 2.41 -9.36
C CYS A 37 -16.57 1.83 -9.15
N THR A 38 -15.52 2.67 -9.19
CA THR A 38 -14.13 2.20 -9.12
C THR A 38 -13.33 2.95 -8.06
N THR A 39 -12.50 2.22 -7.34
CA THR A 39 -11.56 2.74 -6.33
C THR A 39 -10.39 1.78 -6.17
N VAL A 40 -9.30 2.26 -5.59
CA VAL A 40 -8.23 1.41 -5.05
C VAL A 40 -8.24 1.55 -3.54
N GLN A 41 -8.70 0.50 -2.85
CA GLN A 41 -8.83 0.50 -1.39
C GLN A 41 -7.48 0.32 -0.69
N PRO A 42 -7.33 0.78 0.57
CA PRO A 42 -6.22 0.38 1.43
C PRO A 42 -6.44 -1.07 1.90
N ALA A 43 -5.80 -2.03 1.23
CA ALA A 43 -6.03 -3.46 1.43
C ALA A 43 -4.98 -4.11 2.36
N GLY A 44 -4.65 -3.48 3.49
CA GLY A 44 -3.60 -3.92 4.40
C GLY A 44 -3.63 -5.41 4.75
N THR A 45 -4.72 -5.89 5.31
CA THR A 45 -4.88 -7.31 5.70
C THR A 45 -5.29 -8.20 4.53
N LYS A 46 -6.19 -7.73 3.67
CA LYS A 46 -6.70 -8.51 2.53
C LYS A 46 -5.63 -8.81 1.49
N SER A 47 -4.66 -7.91 1.32
CA SER A 47 -3.55 -8.11 0.40
C SER A 47 -2.69 -9.34 0.74
N LEU A 48 -2.65 -9.73 2.01
CA LEU A 48 -1.95 -10.95 2.44
C LEU A 48 -2.59 -12.21 1.87
N LEU A 49 -3.92 -12.26 1.84
CA LEU A 49 -4.66 -13.42 1.31
C LEU A 49 -4.52 -13.56 -0.20
N THR A 50 -4.35 -12.44 -0.89
CA THR A 50 -4.34 -12.40 -2.37
C THR A 50 -2.93 -12.28 -2.96
N GLY A 51 -1.90 -12.09 -2.13
CA GLY A 51 -0.54 -11.81 -2.60
C GLY A 51 -0.41 -10.48 -3.37
N ALA A 52 -1.37 -9.56 -3.19
CA ALA A 52 -1.42 -8.28 -3.87
C ALA A 52 -0.78 -7.16 -3.03
N ALA A 53 -0.50 -6.03 -3.66
CA ALA A 53 -0.06 -4.82 -2.96
C ALA A 53 -1.21 -4.21 -2.11
N PRO A 54 -0.91 -3.58 -0.96
CA PRO A 54 -1.93 -2.99 -0.09
C PRO A 54 -2.54 -1.69 -0.62
N GLY A 55 -2.02 -1.16 -1.71
CA GLY A 55 -2.48 0.05 -2.38
C GLY A 55 -1.74 0.21 -3.71
N TRP A 56 -1.93 1.35 -4.37
CA TRP A 56 -1.29 1.66 -5.66
C TRP A 56 0.02 2.43 -5.44
N HIS A 57 1.01 1.75 -4.91
CA HIS A 57 2.33 2.29 -4.63
C HIS A 57 3.37 1.16 -4.65
N PRO A 58 4.65 1.47 -4.89
CA PRO A 58 5.71 0.47 -4.83
C PRO A 58 5.79 -0.20 -3.45
N PRO A 59 6.15 -1.48 -3.37
CA PRO A 59 6.46 -2.12 -2.09
C PRO A 59 7.71 -1.50 -1.47
N LYS A 60 7.89 -1.64 -0.16
CA LYS A 60 9.09 -1.16 0.54
C LYS A 60 10.37 -1.91 0.16
N ALA A 61 10.22 -3.19 -0.14
CA ALA A 61 11.28 -4.08 -0.60
C ALA A 61 10.65 -5.25 -1.34
N GLN A 62 11.46 -5.98 -2.12
CA GLN A 62 11.00 -7.21 -2.76
C GLN A 62 10.75 -8.34 -1.76
N ARG A 63 11.60 -8.41 -0.72
CA ARG A 63 11.49 -9.34 0.42
C ARG A 63 11.65 -8.57 1.71
N PHE A 64 10.77 -8.81 2.65
CA PHE A 64 10.74 -8.08 3.92
C PHE A 64 10.08 -8.93 5.02
N ILE A 65 10.32 -8.53 6.26
CA ILE A 65 9.62 -9.11 7.41
C ILE A 65 8.39 -8.25 7.70
N ARG A 66 7.22 -8.86 7.59
CA ARG A 66 5.97 -8.22 7.98
C ARG A 66 5.67 -8.54 9.43
N ARG A 67 5.44 -7.51 10.23
CA ARG A 67 5.06 -7.64 11.63
C ARG A 67 3.56 -7.43 11.78
N ILE A 68 2.88 -8.42 12.35
CA ILE A 68 1.44 -8.38 12.60
C ILE A 68 1.23 -8.37 14.11
N THR A 69 0.48 -7.37 14.59
CA THR A 69 0.19 -7.19 16.01
C THR A 69 -0.93 -8.11 16.45
N PHE A 70 -0.70 -8.83 17.53
CA PHE A 70 -1.68 -9.64 18.26
C PHE A 70 -1.65 -9.25 19.74
N ARG A 71 -2.73 -9.48 20.44
CA ARG A 71 -2.68 -9.46 21.90
C ARG A 71 -1.80 -10.59 22.39
N LYS A 72 -1.12 -10.41 23.52
CA LYS A 72 -0.37 -11.48 24.15
C LYS A 72 -1.26 -12.70 24.40
N ASN A 73 -0.75 -13.88 24.12
CA ASN A 73 -1.47 -15.16 24.23
C ASN A 73 -2.67 -15.31 23.26
N ASP A 74 -2.74 -14.52 22.18
CA ASP A 74 -3.73 -14.75 21.14
C ASP A 74 -3.54 -16.16 20.53
N PRO A 75 -4.61 -16.96 20.38
CA PRO A 75 -4.51 -18.31 19.84
C PRO A 75 -3.86 -18.40 18.47
N VAL A 76 -4.06 -17.39 17.61
CA VAL A 76 -3.44 -17.35 16.27
C VAL A 76 -1.94 -17.10 16.39
N ALA A 77 -1.52 -16.18 17.28
CA ALA A 77 -0.11 -15.92 17.52
C ALA A 77 0.59 -17.15 18.14
N LEU A 78 -0.06 -17.87 19.06
CA LEU A 78 0.44 -19.13 19.60
C LEU A 78 0.59 -20.20 18.52
N ALA A 79 -0.39 -20.34 17.62
CA ALA A 79 -0.28 -21.24 16.48
C ALA A 79 0.89 -20.86 15.56
N CYS A 80 1.11 -19.55 15.29
CA CYS A 80 2.27 -19.11 14.54
C CYS A 80 3.60 -19.50 15.22
N LEU A 81 3.66 -19.38 16.55
CA LEU A 81 4.84 -19.82 17.30
C LEU A 81 5.09 -21.33 17.17
N ASP A 82 4.03 -22.15 17.25
CA ASP A 82 4.10 -23.60 17.05
C ASP A 82 4.59 -23.98 15.65
N TYR A 83 4.27 -23.16 14.64
CA TYR A 83 4.77 -23.30 13.27
C TYR A 83 6.18 -22.72 13.06
N GLY A 84 6.82 -22.20 14.12
CA GLY A 84 8.20 -21.72 14.09
C GLY A 84 8.38 -20.27 13.62
N TYR A 85 7.31 -19.47 13.58
CA TYR A 85 7.42 -18.03 13.35
C TYR A 85 8.01 -17.32 14.57
N SER A 86 8.82 -16.30 14.32
CA SER A 86 9.37 -15.44 15.36
C SER A 86 8.29 -14.53 15.94
N ILE A 87 8.33 -14.34 17.26
CA ILE A 87 7.49 -13.37 17.96
C ILE A 87 8.39 -12.42 18.75
N VAL A 88 8.12 -11.12 18.64
CA VAL A 88 8.80 -10.07 19.38
C VAL A 88 7.80 -9.19 20.13
N PRO A 89 8.21 -8.48 21.21
CA PRO A 89 7.34 -7.53 21.89
C PRO A 89 6.92 -6.38 21.00
N SER A 90 5.74 -5.82 21.25
CA SER A 90 5.31 -4.57 20.61
C SER A 90 6.22 -3.41 21.04
N GLN A 91 6.45 -2.46 20.14
CA GLN A 91 7.20 -1.23 20.44
C GLN A 91 6.47 -0.31 21.44
N SER A 92 5.19 -0.56 21.71
CA SER A 92 4.43 0.12 22.76
C SER A 92 4.77 -0.39 24.17
N ASP A 93 5.25 -1.63 24.28
CA ASP A 93 5.57 -2.26 25.55
C ASP A 93 7.01 -1.91 25.99
N LYS A 94 7.12 -1.25 27.13
CA LYS A 94 8.39 -0.72 27.65
C LYS A 94 8.57 -1.08 29.13
N ASP A 95 9.82 -1.11 29.56
CA ASP A 95 10.17 -1.24 30.97
C ASP A 95 9.92 0.08 31.74
N GLU A 96 10.16 0.06 33.05
CA GLU A 96 9.99 1.22 33.93
C GLU A 96 10.92 2.39 33.59
N GLN A 97 12.00 2.13 32.85
CA GLN A 97 12.95 3.13 32.36
C GLN A 97 12.61 3.62 30.94
N GLY A 98 11.50 3.16 30.36
CA GLY A 98 11.08 3.53 29.01
C GLY A 98 11.83 2.85 27.87
N ARG A 99 12.62 1.80 28.16
CA ARG A 99 13.33 1.01 27.14
C ARG A 99 12.39 -0.06 26.58
N LEU A 100 12.57 -0.41 25.32
CA LEU A 100 11.82 -1.48 24.69
C LEU A 100 12.08 -2.82 25.37
N LEU A 101 11.04 -3.63 25.52
CA LEU A 101 11.19 -5.02 25.97
C LEU A 101 11.82 -5.85 24.84
N ASP A 102 12.60 -6.84 25.22
CA ASP A 102 13.25 -7.78 24.30
C ASP A 102 12.69 -9.22 24.40
N ASP A 103 12.00 -9.53 25.51
CA ASP A 103 11.35 -10.83 25.72
C ASP A 103 9.83 -10.72 25.54
N PRO A 104 9.22 -11.39 24.54
CA PRO A 104 7.77 -11.37 24.35
C PRO A 104 7.00 -12.05 25.49
N PHE A 105 7.67 -12.85 26.32
CA PHE A 105 7.05 -13.51 27.46
C PHE A 105 7.16 -12.72 28.76
N ASP A 106 7.89 -11.61 28.78
CA ASP A 106 7.95 -10.69 29.93
C ASP A 106 6.53 -10.33 30.39
N SER A 107 6.30 -10.31 31.71
CA SER A 107 4.99 -10.05 32.30
C SER A 107 4.41 -8.68 31.92
N ARG A 108 5.23 -7.71 31.58
CA ARG A 108 4.86 -6.37 31.14
C ARG A 108 4.49 -6.28 29.67
N CYS A 109 4.82 -7.31 28.88
CA CYS A 109 4.44 -7.38 27.47
C CYS A 109 2.92 -7.60 27.36
N THR A 110 2.23 -6.76 26.62
CA THR A 110 0.77 -6.81 26.40
C THR A 110 0.42 -7.21 24.99
N GLU A 111 1.29 -6.92 24.04
CA GLU A 111 1.10 -7.19 22.61
C GLU A 111 2.32 -7.89 22.00
N TRP A 112 2.03 -8.81 21.11
CA TRP A 112 3.01 -9.57 20.34
C TRP A 112 3.02 -9.14 18.87
N LEU A 113 4.21 -9.02 18.30
CA LEU A 113 4.42 -8.87 16.87
C LEU A 113 4.92 -10.20 16.31
N VAL A 114 4.08 -10.87 15.53
CA VAL A 114 4.46 -12.05 14.76
C VAL A 114 5.22 -11.61 13.52
N GLU A 115 6.44 -12.11 13.32
CA GLU A 115 7.30 -11.80 12.19
C GLU A 115 7.09 -12.80 11.07
N ILE A 116 6.52 -12.32 9.95
CA ILE A 116 6.19 -13.15 8.79
C ILE A 116 7.11 -12.76 7.62
N PRO A 117 8.00 -13.64 7.16
CA PRO A 117 8.74 -13.43 5.92
C PRO A 117 7.77 -13.30 4.74
N THR A 118 7.88 -12.22 4.01
CA THR A 118 6.99 -11.91 2.89
C THR A 118 7.80 -11.50 1.68
N GLU A 119 7.37 -11.94 0.50
CA GLU A 119 7.92 -11.48 -0.77
C GLU A 119 6.79 -10.96 -1.68
N VAL A 120 7.14 -10.04 -2.57
CA VAL A 120 6.21 -9.56 -3.58
C VAL A 120 6.01 -10.63 -4.67
N SER A 121 4.83 -10.67 -5.27
CA SER A 121 4.46 -11.71 -6.25
C SER A 121 5.36 -11.79 -7.48
N TRP A 122 6.07 -10.71 -7.79
CA TRP A 122 6.99 -10.61 -8.92
C TRP A 122 8.47 -10.77 -8.54
N ALA A 123 8.80 -11.01 -7.26
CA ALA A 123 10.19 -11.08 -6.78
C ALA A 123 11.06 -12.14 -7.48
N ASN A 124 10.44 -13.17 -8.05
CA ASN A 124 11.11 -14.27 -8.74
C ASN A 124 10.97 -14.21 -10.28
N LEU A 125 10.43 -13.10 -10.81
CA LEU A 125 10.33 -12.92 -12.27
C LEU A 125 11.70 -12.48 -12.85
N PRO A 126 11.98 -12.80 -14.12
CA PRO A 126 13.19 -12.35 -14.80
C PRO A 126 13.32 -10.82 -14.74
N GLY A 127 14.46 -10.31 -14.28
CA GLY A 127 14.73 -8.88 -14.14
C GLY A 127 14.26 -8.24 -12.83
N ALA A 128 13.62 -8.99 -11.93
CA ALA A 128 13.18 -8.47 -10.64
C ALA A 128 14.36 -7.94 -9.80
N ASP A 129 15.50 -8.58 -9.87
CA ASP A 129 16.75 -8.20 -9.19
C ASP A 129 17.33 -6.86 -9.68
N GLN A 130 16.91 -6.38 -10.85
CA GLN A 130 17.33 -5.09 -11.41
C GLN A 130 16.43 -3.93 -10.94
N VAL A 131 15.34 -4.22 -10.23
CA VAL A 131 14.41 -3.20 -9.73
C VAL A 131 14.88 -2.68 -8.38
N GLU A 132 15.48 -1.50 -8.39
CA GLU A 132 15.95 -0.80 -7.19
C GLU A 132 14.84 0.05 -6.58
N ILE A 133 13.99 -0.58 -5.77
CA ILE A 133 12.80 0.07 -5.18
C ILE A 133 13.18 1.33 -4.40
N ASN A 134 14.29 1.30 -3.66
CA ASN A 134 14.74 2.42 -2.84
C ASN A 134 15.16 3.66 -3.65
N ASN A 135 15.39 3.50 -4.94
CA ASN A 135 15.78 4.59 -5.84
C ASN A 135 14.58 5.25 -6.54
N PHE A 136 13.36 4.78 -6.31
CA PHE A 136 12.19 5.44 -6.88
C PHE A 136 12.03 6.85 -6.29
N SER A 137 12.07 7.86 -7.17
CA SER A 137 11.83 9.23 -6.76
C SER A 137 10.36 9.44 -6.34
N ALA A 138 10.13 10.45 -5.51
CA ALA A 138 8.79 10.88 -5.14
C ALA A 138 7.94 11.23 -6.37
N MET A 139 8.55 11.86 -7.38
CA MET A 139 7.88 12.20 -8.63
C MET A 139 7.48 10.98 -9.46
N ALA A 140 8.31 9.92 -9.50
CA ALA A 140 7.95 8.68 -10.17
C ALA A 140 6.77 7.97 -9.46
N GLN A 141 6.76 7.99 -8.13
CA GLN A 141 5.65 7.44 -7.33
C GLN A 141 4.38 8.29 -7.49
N PHE A 142 4.50 9.60 -7.54
CA PHE A 142 3.38 10.52 -7.79
C PHE A 142 2.78 10.31 -9.19
N ASP A 143 3.62 10.20 -10.21
CA ASP A 143 3.18 9.88 -11.58
C ASP A 143 2.45 8.53 -11.64
N PHE A 144 2.95 7.51 -10.94
CA PHE A 144 2.32 6.21 -10.85
C PHE A 144 0.94 6.27 -10.18
N TYR A 145 0.83 7.04 -9.08
CA TYR A 145 -0.45 7.32 -8.44
C TYR A 145 -1.42 8.03 -9.39
N MET A 146 -0.97 9.11 -10.05
CA MET A 146 -1.82 9.92 -10.93
C MET A 146 -2.32 9.11 -12.14
N GLN A 147 -1.54 8.16 -12.62
CA GLN A 147 -1.91 7.29 -13.71
C GLN A 147 -3.23 6.52 -13.42
N VAL A 148 -3.33 5.89 -12.26
CA VAL A 148 -4.55 5.17 -11.88
C VAL A 148 -5.65 6.13 -11.42
N GLN A 149 -5.30 7.22 -10.77
CA GLN A 149 -6.26 8.22 -10.31
C GLN A 149 -7.00 8.88 -11.49
N GLN A 150 -6.32 9.15 -12.58
CA GLN A 150 -6.93 9.75 -13.76
C GLN A 150 -7.71 8.76 -14.62
N HIS A 151 -7.18 7.57 -14.81
CA HIS A 151 -7.69 6.64 -15.82
C HIS A 151 -8.62 5.56 -15.27
N TYR A 152 -8.57 5.23 -13.98
CA TYR A 152 -9.38 4.16 -13.42
C TYR A 152 -10.29 4.61 -12.29
N THR A 153 -9.77 5.25 -11.24
CA THR A 153 -10.58 5.52 -10.05
C THR A 153 -11.57 6.67 -10.27
N ALA A 154 -12.79 6.46 -9.80
CA ALA A 154 -13.82 7.50 -9.69
C ALA A 154 -13.90 8.04 -8.25
N HIS A 155 -13.12 7.47 -7.34
CA HIS A 155 -12.96 7.84 -5.95
C HIS A 155 -11.48 8.06 -5.63
N ASN A 156 -11.06 8.00 -4.38
CA ASN A 156 -9.64 8.08 -4.04
C ASN A 156 -8.90 6.76 -4.35
N THR A 157 -7.63 6.90 -4.71
CA THR A 157 -6.69 5.80 -4.81
C THR A 157 -5.86 5.75 -3.53
N SER A 158 -5.85 4.60 -2.85
CA SER A 158 -4.95 4.39 -1.72
C SER A 158 -3.52 4.28 -2.22
N ALA A 159 -2.69 5.26 -1.88
CA ALA A 159 -1.27 5.28 -2.21
C ALA A 159 -0.47 5.93 -1.08
N THR A 160 0.77 5.49 -0.93
CA THR A 160 1.78 6.13 -0.10
C THR A 160 2.93 6.54 -1.01
N ILE A 161 3.27 7.82 -0.99
CA ILE A 161 4.41 8.38 -1.71
C ILE A 161 5.51 8.63 -0.70
N GLU A 162 6.61 7.92 -0.85
CA GLU A 162 7.79 8.12 -0.04
C GLU A 162 8.67 9.19 -0.70
N PHE A 163 9.12 10.17 0.10
CA PHE A 163 9.90 11.29 -0.41
C PHE A 163 11.09 11.59 0.52
N ARG A 164 12.12 12.21 -0.03
CA ARG A 164 13.29 12.71 0.68
C ARG A 164 13.21 14.23 0.81
N GLU A 165 13.97 14.82 1.75
CA GLU A 165 13.95 16.26 1.99
C GLU A 165 14.16 17.09 0.71
N HIS A 166 15.10 16.69 -0.15
CA HIS A 166 15.38 17.39 -1.39
C HIS A 166 14.28 17.26 -2.46
N GLU A 167 13.30 16.41 -2.27
CA GLU A 167 12.16 16.19 -3.19
C GLU A 167 10.91 16.97 -2.78
N ILE A 168 10.90 17.62 -1.59
CA ILE A 168 9.74 18.32 -1.05
C ILE A 168 9.20 19.38 -2.00
N GLU A 169 10.09 20.23 -2.53
CA GLU A 169 9.70 21.34 -3.39
C GLU A 169 9.04 20.85 -4.67
N SER A 170 9.70 19.92 -5.39
CA SER A 170 9.18 19.37 -6.65
C SER A 170 7.86 18.61 -6.47
N LEU A 171 7.73 17.82 -5.40
CA LEU A 171 6.50 17.11 -5.10
C LEU A 171 5.36 18.07 -4.73
N SER A 172 5.65 19.10 -3.93
CA SER A 172 4.65 20.10 -3.53
C SER A 172 4.14 20.89 -4.74
N GLU A 173 5.04 21.30 -5.64
CA GLU A 173 4.68 22.02 -6.87
C GLU A 173 3.84 21.11 -7.80
N ALA A 174 4.20 19.85 -7.94
CA ALA A 174 3.43 18.90 -8.75
C ALA A 174 2.02 18.69 -8.21
N ILE A 175 1.85 18.53 -6.89
CA ILE A 175 0.54 18.41 -6.25
C ILE A 175 -0.26 19.70 -6.45
N HIS A 176 0.34 20.86 -6.20
CA HIS A 176 -0.32 22.16 -6.37
C HIS A 176 -0.79 22.37 -7.81
N THR A 177 0.06 22.06 -8.78
CA THR A 177 -0.28 22.14 -10.20
C THR A 177 -1.43 21.21 -10.56
N CYS A 178 -1.41 19.96 -10.10
CA CYS A 178 -2.48 19.00 -10.37
C CYS A 178 -3.82 19.43 -9.78
N ILE A 179 -3.82 20.08 -8.61
CA ILE A 179 -5.03 20.64 -7.99
C ILE A 179 -5.52 21.85 -8.82
N GLY A 180 -4.63 22.79 -9.11
CA GLY A 180 -4.98 24.02 -9.85
C GLY A 180 -5.52 23.76 -11.28
N GLU A 181 -4.99 22.74 -11.94
CA GLU A 181 -5.42 22.34 -13.29
C GLU A 181 -6.59 21.33 -13.29
N GLY A 182 -7.10 20.94 -12.13
CA GLY A 182 -8.21 19.99 -12.04
C GLY A 182 -7.88 18.60 -12.56
N LYS A 183 -6.62 18.15 -12.45
CA LYS A 183 -6.14 16.86 -12.98
C LYS A 183 -6.59 15.64 -12.15
N GLY A 184 -7.51 15.81 -11.20
CA GLY A 184 -8.15 14.72 -10.48
C GLY A 184 -7.36 14.21 -9.26
N TYR A 185 -6.32 14.92 -8.79
CA TYR A 185 -5.69 14.63 -7.51
C TYR A 185 -6.72 14.76 -6.37
N ILE A 186 -6.76 13.76 -5.49
CA ILE A 186 -7.65 13.78 -4.32
C ILE A 186 -6.82 13.77 -3.04
N SER A 187 -6.11 12.68 -2.77
CA SER A 187 -5.18 12.58 -1.64
C SER A 187 -4.22 11.39 -1.80
N ALA A 188 -3.04 11.53 -1.25
CA ALA A 188 -2.10 10.44 -1.05
C ALA A 188 -1.47 10.58 0.35
N ALA A 189 -1.07 9.47 0.96
CA ALA A 189 -0.24 9.53 2.15
C ALA A 189 1.19 9.90 1.74
N LEU A 190 1.78 10.87 2.42
CA LEU A 190 3.16 11.30 2.21
C LEU A 190 4.02 10.82 3.37
N LEU A 191 5.12 10.13 3.06
CA LEU A 191 6.02 9.56 4.07
C LEU A 191 7.44 10.04 3.83
N LEU A 192 7.99 10.78 4.81
CA LEU A 192 9.40 11.17 4.77
C LEU A 192 10.28 9.92 4.94
N SER A 193 11.15 9.68 3.97
CA SER A 193 12.12 8.59 4.04
C SER A 193 13.23 8.96 5.02
N LEU A 194 13.44 8.10 6.02
CA LEU A 194 14.55 8.22 6.96
C LEU A 194 15.78 7.41 6.52
N ILE A 195 15.71 6.79 5.35
CA ILE A 195 16.85 6.06 4.78
C ILE A 195 17.77 7.09 4.14
N HIS A 196 18.84 7.41 4.84
CA HIS A 196 19.96 8.15 4.27
C HIS A 196 20.78 7.16 3.43
N ILE A 197 20.69 7.30 2.10
CA ILE A 197 21.58 6.61 1.14
C ILE A 197 22.71 7.56 0.81
#